data_695a4c727f8adbeeac612a2cf70a4a9f
#
_entry.id   695a4c727f8adbeeac612a2cf70a4a9f
#
_cell.length_a   1.000
_cell.length_b   1.000
_cell.length_c   1.000
_cell.angle_alpha   90.00
_cell.angle_beta   90.00
_cell.angle_gamma   90.00
#
_symmetry.space_group_name_H-M   'P 1'
#
loop_
_entity.id
_entity.type
_entity.pdbx_description
1 polymer ?
#
loop_
_entity_poly.entity_id
_entity_poly.type
_entity_poly.pdbx_seq_one_letter_code
_entity_poly.pdbx_strand_id
1 'polypeptide(L)'
;KLLMKGCYIMKISLKKGLTLALIVATAAFITGCGGNNSAGGDNKEIKIGVTAGPHAEVMDEVAKEAAKQGITVKVVEFNDYVQPNTALAQKDLDMNSFQHQPYLDNVVKKQGLDLKSIGKTIILPMGVFSHKYKSLDQVADGSTVAIPNDPTNGARALLLLQQAKLITLKDGKTVDATVADIISNPKNLKITELDAAQIARSLDDMDLACVNTNYAIPAGLNPQKDALVVEDKSSPYANVIAVRADDVNNETYKKLVEIYQSEPIRKFIEEHFQGSILPAF
;
A
#
# COMPACT_ATOMS: atom_id res chain seq x y z
N LYS A 1 -46.50 45.53 -12.01
CA LYS A 1 -46.76 45.33 -13.47
C LYS A 1 -46.06 44.07 -13.88
N LEU A 2 -46.78 42.94 -14.02
CA LEU A 2 -47.43 42.40 -15.21
C LEU A 2 -46.40 42.03 -16.27
N LEU A 3 -46.34 40.84 -16.87
CA LEU A 3 -47.24 39.76 -17.33
C LEU A 3 -46.37 38.55 -17.68
N MET A 4 -46.64 37.35 -17.25
CA MET A 4 -47.46 36.24 -17.79
C MET A 4 -47.32 35.89 -19.27
N LYS A 5 -47.23 34.59 -19.50
CA LYS A 5 -47.54 33.73 -20.68
C LYS A 5 -46.31 33.22 -21.44
N GLY A 6 -46.20 31.99 -21.85
CA GLY A 6 -47.24 31.02 -22.11
C GLY A 6 -46.72 29.59 -22.29
N CYS A 7 -47.52 28.67 -21.87
CA CYS A 7 -47.45 27.21 -22.04
C CYS A 7 -47.77 26.84 -23.49
N TYR A 8 -46.92 25.96 -24.09
CA TYR A 8 -47.26 25.31 -25.37
C TYR A 8 -47.38 23.81 -25.19
N ILE A 9 -48.64 23.37 -25.18
CA ILE A 9 -49.02 21.95 -25.21
C ILE A 9 -49.14 21.55 -26.68
N MET A 10 -48.36 20.55 -27.11
CA MET A 10 -48.52 19.97 -28.44
C MET A 10 -49.17 18.58 -28.32
N LYS A 11 -50.39 18.50 -28.78
CA LYS A 11 -51.20 17.29 -28.91
C LYS A 11 -50.66 16.41 -30.03
N ILE A 12 -50.40 15.15 -29.76
CA ILE A 12 -50.13 14.13 -30.77
C ILE A 12 -51.43 13.38 -31.07
N SER A 13 -51.80 13.43 -32.32
CA SER A 13 -52.99 12.77 -32.89
C SER A 13 -52.68 11.30 -33.21
N LEU A 14 -53.60 10.45 -32.79
CA LEU A 14 -53.64 8.99 -33.04
C LEU A 14 -54.30 8.73 -34.37
N LYS A 15 -53.65 8.11 -35.35
CA LYS A 15 -54.30 7.46 -36.48
C LYS A 15 -53.85 6.02 -36.67
N LYS A 16 -54.85 5.17 -36.68
CA LYS A 16 -54.85 3.72 -36.85
C LYS A 16 -54.44 3.32 -38.27
N GLY A 17 -53.71 2.23 -38.41
CA GLY A 17 -53.47 1.53 -39.63
C GLY A 17 -53.10 0.07 -39.39
N LEU A 18 -54.09 -0.78 -39.41
CA LEU A 18 -54.02 -2.23 -39.31
C LEU A 18 -53.74 -2.81 -40.70
N THR A 19 -52.70 -3.64 -40.87
CA THR A 19 -52.66 -4.61 -41.99
C THR A 19 -51.91 -5.88 -41.54
N LEU A 20 -52.60 -6.99 -41.78
CA LEU A 20 -52.34 -8.38 -41.50
C LEU A 20 -51.80 -9.10 -42.73
N ALA A 21 -50.79 -9.96 -42.63
CA ALA A 21 -50.48 -11.15 -43.46
C ALA A 21 -49.17 -11.75 -42.99
N LEU A 22 -49.05 -12.84 -42.46
CA LEU A 22 -49.28 -14.29 -42.68
C LEU A 22 -48.22 -14.93 -43.61
N ILE A 23 -47.64 -16.06 -43.15
CA ILE A 23 -47.07 -17.22 -43.86
C ILE A 23 -45.54 -17.08 -44.18
N VAL A 24 -44.61 -18.07 -43.94
CA VAL A 24 -44.65 -19.55 -43.81
C VAL A 24 -43.33 -20.01 -43.20
N ALA A 25 -43.35 -21.11 -42.48
CA ALA A 25 -42.23 -21.87 -41.92
C ALA A 25 -41.33 -22.48 -43.00
N THR A 26 -40.04 -22.51 -42.73
CA THR A 26 -39.16 -23.56 -43.26
C THR A 26 -38.13 -23.95 -42.21
N ALA A 27 -38.31 -25.16 -41.70
CA ALA A 27 -37.34 -25.88 -40.88
C ALA A 27 -36.17 -26.36 -41.77
N ALA A 28 -34.96 -26.04 -41.37
CA ALA A 28 -33.78 -26.76 -41.84
C ALA A 28 -32.92 -27.12 -40.62
N PHE A 29 -32.95 -28.39 -40.30
CA PHE A 29 -32.00 -29.04 -39.40
C PHE A 29 -30.60 -28.92 -39.99
N ILE A 30 -29.70 -28.31 -39.25
CA ILE A 30 -28.26 -28.56 -39.40
C ILE A 30 -27.74 -28.92 -38.02
N THR A 31 -27.63 -30.21 -37.77
CA THR A 31 -26.79 -30.79 -36.73
C THR A 31 -25.33 -30.47 -37.06
N GLY A 32 -24.70 -29.60 -36.30
CA GLY A 32 -23.28 -29.36 -36.31
C GLY A 32 -22.76 -29.54 -34.88
N CYS A 33 -22.36 -30.76 -34.54
CA CYS A 33 -21.51 -31.02 -33.40
C CYS A 33 -20.17 -30.32 -33.62
N GLY A 34 -19.87 -29.35 -32.80
CA GLY A 34 -18.57 -28.72 -32.67
C GLY A 34 -18.47 -28.20 -31.25
N GLY A 35 -18.21 -29.14 -30.32
CA GLY A 35 -17.86 -28.77 -28.95
C GLY A 35 -16.52 -28.06 -28.96
N ASN A 36 -16.57 -26.75 -28.88
CA ASN A 36 -15.45 -25.96 -28.40
C ASN A 36 -15.86 -25.40 -27.03
N ASN A 37 -15.67 -26.22 -26.00
CA ASN A 37 -15.59 -25.73 -24.65
C ASN A 37 -14.33 -24.85 -24.57
N SER A 38 -14.40 -23.65 -25.10
CA SER A 38 -13.60 -22.56 -24.60
C SER A 38 -14.12 -22.28 -23.20
N ALA A 39 -13.50 -22.90 -22.22
CA ALA A 39 -13.54 -22.41 -20.85
C ALA A 39 -12.89 -21.00 -20.88
N GLY A 40 -13.69 -20.03 -21.29
CA GLY A 40 -13.46 -18.62 -21.03
C GLY A 40 -13.68 -18.45 -19.53
N GLY A 41 -12.69 -18.80 -18.73
CA GLY A 41 -12.63 -18.29 -17.37
C GLY A 41 -12.67 -16.77 -17.52
N ASP A 42 -13.64 -16.13 -16.87
CA ASP A 42 -13.59 -14.69 -16.63
C ASP A 42 -12.24 -14.41 -15.96
N ASN A 43 -11.26 -13.99 -16.75
CA ASN A 43 -9.98 -13.50 -16.25
C ASN A 43 -10.27 -12.15 -15.57
N LYS A 44 -10.90 -12.23 -14.40
CA LYS A 44 -11.15 -11.06 -13.58
C LYS A 44 -9.80 -10.44 -13.23
N GLU A 45 -9.58 -9.22 -13.69
CA GLU A 45 -8.42 -8.42 -13.32
C GLU A 45 -8.39 -8.23 -11.80
N ILE A 46 -7.29 -8.61 -11.15
CA ILE A 46 -7.11 -8.48 -9.71
C ILE A 46 -6.46 -7.13 -9.41
N LYS A 47 -7.16 -6.29 -8.68
CA LYS A 47 -6.69 -4.96 -8.29
C LYS A 47 -5.91 -5.03 -6.97
N ILE A 48 -4.65 -4.65 -7.01
CA ILE A 48 -3.78 -4.67 -5.83
C ILE A 48 -3.33 -3.25 -5.51
N GLY A 49 -3.71 -2.77 -4.32
CA GLY A 49 -3.30 -1.46 -3.81
C GLY A 49 -1.88 -1.49 -3.24
N VAL A 50 -1.06 -0.55 -3.63
CA VAL A 50 0.33 -0.38 -3.18
C VAL A 50 0.61 1.10 -2.91
N THR A 51 1.68 1.43 -2.20
CA THR A 51 2.20 2.81 -2.25
C THR A 51 3.17 2.96 -3.41
N ALA A 52 3.24 4.18 -3.96
CA ALA A 52 4.18 4.56 -5.01
C ALA A 52 5.64 4.24 -4.61
N GLY A 53 6.51 4.05 -5.59
CA GLY A 53 7.91 3.68 -5.41
C GLY A 53 8.10 2.18 -5.19
N PRO A 54 8.94 1.74 -4.23
CA PRO A 54 9.35 0.34 -4.11
C PRO A 54 8.23 -0.69 -4.05
N HIS A 55 7.11 -0.38 -3.40
CA HIS A 55 5.98 -1.31 -3.36
C HIS A 55 5.36 -1.51 -4.76
N ALA A 56 5.22 -0.42 -5.53
CA ALA A 56 4.72 -0.48 -6.90
C ALA A 56 5.71 -1.22 -7.81
N GLU A 57 7.01 -0.90 -7.71
CA GLU A 57 8.07 -1.51 -8.52
C GLU A 57 8.12 -3.05 -8.35
N VAL A 58 8.05 -3.53 -7.09
CA VAL A 58 7.99 -4.97 -6.82
C VAL A 58 6.69 -5.58 -7.31
N MET A 59 5.55 -4.89 -7.11
CA MET A 59 4.25 -5.42 -7.54
C MET A 59 4.11 -5.46 -9.06
N ASP A 60 4.72 -4.53 -9.78
CA ASP A 60 4.78 -4.56 -11.24
C ASP A 60 5.55 -5.77 -11.77
N GLU A 61 6.63 -6.16 -11.08
CA GLU A 61 7.34 -7.39 -11.44
C GLU A 61 6.53 -8.64 -11.10
N VAL A 62 5.84 -8.65 -9.95
CA VAL A 62 4.87 -9.72 -9.60
C VAL A 62 3.76 -9.81 -10.66
N ALA A 63 3.24 -8.69 -11.16
CA ALA A 63 2.22 -8.67 -12.20
C ALA A 63 2.71 -9.29 -13.52
N LYS A 64 3.98 -9.05 -13.89
CA LYS A 64 4.61 -9.68 -15.08
C LYS A 64 4.74 -11.21 -14.90
N GLU A 65 5.17 -11.66 -13.73
CA GLU A 65 5.26 -13.11 -13.43
C GLU A 65 3.87 -13.76 -13.36
N ALA A 66 2.87 -13.06 -12.80
CA ALA A 66 1.49 -13.53 -12.75
C ALA A 66 0.87 -13.68 -14.16
N ALA A 67 1.15 -12.74 -15.06
CA ALA A 67 0.67 -12.78 -16.45
C ALA A 67 1.18 -14.05 -17.19
N LYS A 68 2.40 -14.52 -16.92
CA LYS A 68 2.92 -15.78 -17.48
C LYS A 68 2.11 -17.01 -17.05
N GLN A 69 1.35 -16.88 -15.97
CA GLN A 69 0.48 -17.93 -15.41
C GLN A 69 -1.02 -17.65 -15.67
N GLY A 70 -1.33 -16.69 -16.55
CA GLY A 70 -2.70 -16.36 -16.93
C GLY A 70 -3.47 -15.52 -15.90
N ILE A 71 -2.79 -14.91 -14.93
CA ILE A 71 -3.39 -14.05 -13.92
C ILE A 71 -3.13 -12.59 -14.29
N THR A 72 -4.19 -11.80 -14.49
CA THR A 72 -4.09 -10.37 -14.78
C THR A 72 -4.13 -9.58 -13.48
N VAL A 73 -3.09 -8.81 -13.21
CA VAL A 73 -2.99 -7.93 -12.05
C VAL A 73 -3.00 -6.47 -12.50
N LYS A 74 -3.82 -5.66 -11.84
CA LYS A 74 -3.80 -4.20 -11.96
C LYS A 74 -3.24 -3.59 -10.69
N VAL A 75 -2.08 -2.98 -10.80
CA VAL A 75 -1.47 -2.23 -9.71
C VAL A 75 -2.18 -0.88 -9.58
N VAL A 76 -2.59 -0.54 -8.35
CA VAL A 76 -3.25 0.73 -8.02
C VAL A 76 -2.40 1.44 -6.98
N GLU A 77 -1.80 2.57 -7.37
CA GLU A 77 -0.89 3.31 -6.52
C GLU A 77 -1.61 4.32 -5.63
N PHE A 78 -1.16 4.42 -4.39
CA PHE A 78 -1.58 5.39 -3.39
C PHE A 78 -0.37 6.19 -2.88
N ASN A 79 -0.62 7.42 -2.43
CA ASN A 79 0.42 8.30 -1.92
C ASN A 79 0.44 8.40 -0.38
N ASP A 80 -0.45 7.66 0.30
CA ASP A 80 -0.57 7.64 1.76
C ASP A 80 -0.83 6.21 2.27
N TYR A 81 -0.82 6.04 3.60
CA TYR A 81 -1.07 4.76 4.25
C TYR A 81 -2.54 4.54 4.68
N VAL A 82 -3.40 5.55 4.56
CA VAL A 82 -4.78 5.49 5.08
C VAL A 82 -5.73 4.87 4.07
N GLN A 83 -5.64 5.32 2.81
CA GLN A 83 -6.59 4.96 1.76
C GLN A 83 -6.56 3.48 1.36
N PRO A 84 -5.41 2.76 1.24
CA PRO A 84 -5.41 1.40 0.72
C PRO A 84 -6.24 0.39 1.52
N ASN A 85 -6.28 0.50 2.85
CA ASN A 85 -7.09 -0.38 3.70
C ASN A 85 -8.59 -0.05 3.58
N THR A 86 -8.94 1.21 3.47
CA THR A 86 -10.31 1.66 3.23
C THR A 86 -10.83 1.15 1.88
N ALA A 87 -10.03 1.32 0.82
CA ALA A 87 -10.36 0.86 -0.53
C ALA A 87 -10.51 -0.68 -0.59
N LEU A 88 -9.65 -1.42 0.14
CA LEU A 88 -9.76 -2.88 0.26
C LEU A 88 -11.05 -3.30 0.97
N ALA A 89 -11.38 -2.65 2.09
CA ALA A 89 -12.59 -2.94 2.85
C ALA A 89 -13.88 -2.61 2.04
N GLN A 90 -13.84 -1.56 1.22
CA GLN A 90 -14.94 -1.13 0.36
C GLN A 90 -15.07 -1.92 -0.95
N LYS A 91 -14.17 -2.89 -1.20
CA LYS A 91 -14.12 -3.73 -2.42
C LYS A 91 -13.68 -2.98 -3.70
N ASP A 92 -13.09 -1.81 -3.57
CA ASP A 92 -12.45 -1.10 -4.68
C ASP A 92 -11.12 -1.77 -5.09
N LEU A 93 -10.51 -2.49 -4.14
CA LEU A 93 -9.36 -3.36 -4.32
C LEU A 93 -9.71 -4.81 -3.97
N ASP A 94 -8.97 -5.74 -4.54
CA ASP A 94 -9.03 -7.16 -4.18
C ASP A 94 -8.00 -7.50 -3.09
N MET A 95 -6.83 -6.85 -3.11
CA MET A 95 -5.71 -7.03 -2.18
C MET A 95 -5.00 -5.70 -1.96
N ASN A 96 -4.17 -5.61 -0.92
CA ASN A 96 -3.13 -4.57 -0.85
C ASN A 96 -1.80 -5.11 -0.33
N SER A 97 -0.69 -4.44 -0.68
CA SER A 97 0.67 -4.78 -0.27
C SER A 97 1.48 -3.49 -0.11
N PHE A 98 1.43 -2.88 1.09
CA PHE A 98 2.12 -1.62 1.38
C PHE A 98 2.50 -1.48 2.86
N GLN A 99 1.97 -2.31 3.73
CA GLN A 99 1.97 -2.16 5.19
C GLN A 99 2.64 -3.34 5.88
N HIS A 100 3.26 -3.07 7.01
CA HIS A 100 3.75 -4.12 7.91
C HIS A 100 2.66 -4.65 8.84
N GLN A 101 2.86 -5.85 9.37
CA GLN A 101 1.85 -6.51 10.22
C GLN A 101 1.36 -5.65 11.40
N PRO A 102 2.22 -4.99 12.20
CA PRO A 102 1.73 -4.15 13.31
C PRO A 102 0.82 -3.00 12.86
N TYR A 103 1.05 -2.42 11.66
CA TYR A 103 0.18 -1.38 11.12
C TYR A 103 -1.20 -1.94 10.75
N LEU A 104 -1.25 -3.07 10.05
CA LEU A 104 -2.50 -3.75 9.72
C LEU A 104 -3.30 -4.07 10.99
N ASP A 105 -2.66 -4.67 12.01
CA ASP A 105 -3.31 -5.03 13.26
C ASP A 105 -3.89 -3.81 13.98
N ASN A 106 -3.15 -2.69 13.99
CA ASN A 106 -3.60 -1.43 14.59
C ASN A 106 -4.82 -0.85 13.87
N VAL A 107 -4.79 -0.81 12.53
CA VAL A 107 -5.88 -0.26 11.70
C VAL A 107 -7.13 -1.14 11.83
N VAL A 108 -7.00 -2.46 11.73
CA VAL A 108 -8.09 -3.42 11.92
C VAL A 108 -8.75 -3.21 13.28
N LYS A 109 -7.95 -3.13 14.36
CA LYS A 109 -8.45 -2.92 15.71
C LYS A 109 -9.14 -1.57 15.88
N LYS A 110 -8.55 -0.48 15.38
CA LYS A 110 -9.06 0.88 15.57
C LYS A 110 -10.28 1.20 14.74
N GLN A 111 -10.32 0.71 13.49
CA GLN A 111 -11.36 1.04 12.52
C GLN A 111 -12.43 -0.05 12.41
N GLY A 112 -12.25 -1.20 13.08
CA GLY A 112 -13.19 -2.32 13.01
C GLY A 112 -13.23 -2.97 11.62
N LEU A 113 -12.12 -2.91 10.86
CA LEU A 113 -12.06 -3.51 9.54
C LEU A 113 -11.83 -5.03 9.64
N ASP A 114 -12.45 -5.79 8.74
CA ASP A 114 -12.28 -7.23 8.67
C ASP A 114 -11.25 -7.60 7.57
N LEU A 115 -9.99 -7.25 7.84
CA LEU A 115 -8.85 -7.51 6.97
C LEU A 115 -7.88 -8.50 7.63
N LYS A 116 -7.24 -9.33 6.82
CA LYS A 116 -6.27 -10.35 7.25
C LYS A 116 -5.05 -10.34 6.34
N SER A 117 -3.88 -10.61 6.90
CA SER A 117 -2.68 -10.91 6.11
C SER A 117 -2.69 -12.35 5.63
N ILE A 118 -2.21 -12.60 4.41
CA ILE A 118 -2.11 -13.93 3.81
C ILE A 118 -0.68 -14.29 3.37
N GLY A 119 0.27 -13.37 3.46
CA GLY A 119 1.67 -13.64 3.13
C GLY A 119 2.58 -12.47 3.49
N LYS A 120 3.84 -12.77 3.83
CA LYS A 120 4.89 -11.77 4.00
C LYS A 120 5.47 -11.39 2.64
N THR A 121 6.00 -10.17 2.54
CA THR A 121 6.55 -9.62 1.29
C THR A 121 7.99 -9.14 1.46
N ILE A 122 8.19 -7.91 1.85
CA ILE A 122 9.50 -7.27 1.96
C ILE A 122 9.68 -6.61 3.33
N ILE A 123 10.94 -6.40 3.70
CA ILE A 123 11.31 -5.49 4.79
C ILE A 123 11.91 -4.24 4.18
N LEU A 124 11.40 -3.09 4.63
CA LEU A 124 11.91 -1.77 4.28
C LEU A 124 12.44 -1.12 5.58
N PRO A 125 13.72 -1.27 5.89
CA PRO A 125 14.29 -0.73 7.14
C PRO A 125 14.13 0.80 7.19
N MET A 126 13.57 1.32 8.28
CA MET A 126 13.48 2.77 8.50
C MET A 126 14.86 3.37 8.72
N GLY A 127 15.10 4.57 8.23
CA GLY A 127 16.35 5.30 8.42
C GLY A 127 16.15 6.65 9.12
N VAL A 128 17.18 7.10 9.87
CA VAL A 128 17.30 8.49 10.34
C VAL A 128 18.18 9.24 9.36
N PHE A 129 17.66 10.30 8.77
CA PHE A 129 18.34 11.12 7.78
C PHE A 129 18.57 12.55 8.27
N SER A 130 19.56 13.23 7.67
CA SER A 130 19.83 14.64 7.90
C SER A 130 20.51 15.27 6.69
N HIS A 131 20.09 16.47 6.32
CA HIS A 131 20.87 17.31 5.39
C HIS A 131 21.99 18.08 6.10
N LYS A 132 21.84 18.26 7.41
CA LYS A 132 22.75 19.09 8.24
C LYS A 132 23.90 18.30 8.84
N TYR A 133 23.65 17.11 9.36
CA TYR A 133 24.63 16.29 10.07
C TYR A 133 25.11 15.12 9.23
N LYS A 134 26.38 14.74 9.41
CA LYS A 134 27.00 13.58 8.72
C LYS A 134 27.19 12.38 9.64
N SER A 135 27.00 12.57 10.96
CA SER A 135 27.08 11.51 11.98
C SER A 135 26.24 11.89 13.21
N LEU A 136 25.84 10.89 14.00
CA LEU A 136 24.99 11.10 15.18
C LEU A 136 25.69 11.92 16.30
N ASP A 137 26.99 11.85 16.40
CA ASP A 137 27.78 12.62 17.37
C ASP A 137 27.76 14.12 17.09
N GLN A 138 27.56 14.55 15.84
CA GLN A 138 27.42 15.94 15.45
C GLN A 138 26.09 16.57 15.81
N VAL A 139 25.08 15.76 16.16
CA VAL A 139 23.71 16.25 16.47
C VAL A 139 23.78 17.18 17.68
N ALA A 140 23.40 18.45 17.46
CA ALA A 140 23.43 19.48 18.48
C ALA A 140 22.26 19.35 19.48
N ASP A 141 22.47 19.91 20.69
CA ASP A 141 21.40 20.03 21.67
C ASP A 141 20.26 20.90 21.12
N GLY A 142 19.02 20.47 21.39
CA GLY A 142 17.82 21.18 20.91
C GLY A 142 17.49 20.96 19.45
N SER A 143 18.20 20.04 18.75
CA SER A 143 17.88 19.68 17.35
C SER A 143 16.45 19.20 17.19
N THR A 144 15.86 19.54 16.05
CA THR A 144 14.50 19.11 15.66
C THR A 144 14.52 17.74 14.99
N VAL A 145 13.53 16.90 15.29
CA VAL A 145 13.40 15.54 14.74
C VAL A 145 11.98 15.31 14.27
N ALA A 146 11.78 15.02 12.98
CA ALA A 146 10.48 14.58 12.46
C ALA A 146 10.32 13.06 12.58
N ILE A 147 9.17 12.61 13.05
CA ILE A 147 8.79 11.19 13.10
C ILE A 147 7.37 10.99 12.54
N PRO A 148 6.98 9.78 12.06
CA PRO A 148 5.61 9.50 11.64
C PRO A 148 4.60 9.69 12.78
N ASN A 149 3.42 10.21 12.43
CA ASN A 149 2.31 10.45 13.37
C ASN A 149 1.35 9.26 13.53
N ASP A 150 1.49 8.22 12.69
CA ASP A 150 0.74 7.01 12.94
C ASP A 150 1.38 6.20 14.09
N PRO A 151 0.55 5.55 14.94
CA PRO A 151 1.05 4.98 16.19
C PRO A 151 2.18 3.97 16.01
N THR A 152 2.13 3.17 14.95
CA THR A 152 3.08 2.06 14.77
C THR A 152 4.40 2.51 14.15
N ASN A 153 4.38 3.42 13.18
CA ASN A 153 5.61 4.00 12.64
C ASN A 153 6.19 5.07 13.59
N GLY A 154 5.36 5.80 14.34
CA GLY A 154 5.83 6.69 15.42
C GLY A 154 6.60 5.92 16.49
N ALA A 155 6.03 4.81 16.98
CA ALA A 155 6.72 3.91 17.91
C ALA A 155 8.01 3.35 17.33
N ARG A 156 7.97 2.91 16.07
CA ARG A 156 9.14 2.41 15.33
C ARG A 156 10.26 3.45 15.24
N ALA A 157 9.92 4.71 14.94
CA ALA A 157 10.87 5.81 14.90
C ALA A 157 11.50 6.08 16.27
N LEU A 158 10.71 6.05 17.34
CA LEU A 158 11.22 6.20 18.71
C LEU A 158 12.17 5.06 19.09
N LEU A 159 11.86 3.82 18.73
CA LEU A 159 12.76 2.68 18.94
C LEU A 159 14.07 2.84 18.15
N LEU A 160 14.00 3.37 16.92
CA LEU A 160 15.19 3.65 16.12
C LEU A 160 16.05 4.77 16.73
N LEU A 161 15.44 5.84 17.27
CA LEU A 161 16.13 6.88 18.01
C LEU A 161 16.77 6.35 19.30
N GLN A 162 16.13 5.41 19.97
CA GLN A 162 16.71 4.69 21.13
C GLN A 162 17.89 3.80 20.71
N GLN A 163 17.78 3.04 19.63
CA GLN A 163 18.89 2.27 19.03
C GLN A 163 20.07 3.18 18.72
N ALA A 164 19.81 4.39 18.22
CA ALA A 164 20.80 5.43 17.96
C ALA A 164 21.37 6.08 19.23
N LYS A 165 20.89 5.71 20.42
CA LYS A 165 21.25 6.30 21.74
C LYS A 165 20.95 7.79 21.85
N LEU A 166 20.02 8.30 21.06
CA LEU A 166 19.57 9.69 21.10
C LEU A 166 18.51 9.93 22.18
N ILE A 167 17.71 8.92 22.49
CA ILE A 167 16.73 8.92 23.57
C ILE A 167 16.74 7.59 24.32
N THR A 168 16.07 7.54 25.48
CA THR A 168 15.73 6.29 26.18
C THR A 168 14.23 6.26 26.44
N LEU A 169 13.60 5.14 26.14
CA LEU A 169 12.18 4.88 26.40
C LEU A 169 12.01 4.13 27.74
N LYS A 170 10.83 4.17 28.31
CA LYS A 170 10.42 3.30 29.42
C LYS A 170 10.64 1.84 29.06
N ASP A 171 11.02 1.04 30.06
CA ASP A 171 11.24 -0.39 29.87
C ASP A 171 10.00 -1.11 29.30
N GLY A 172 10.23 -2.09 28.44
CA GLY A 172 9.19 -2.92 27.84
C GLY A 172 8.39 -2.26 26.72
N LYS A 173 8.72 -1.02 26.33
CA LYS A 173 8.07 -0.36 25.20
C LYS A 173 8.54 -0.94 23.86
N THR A 174 7.56 -1.20 22.99
CA THR A 174 7.75 -1.78 21.67
C THR A 174 6.90 -1.04 20.64
N VAL A 175 6.05 -1.70 19.88
CA VAL A 175 5.20 -1.14 18.81
C VAL A 175 4.12 -0.16 19.29
N ASP A 176 4.00 0.04 20.59
CA ASP A 176 3.07 0.96 21.26
C ASP A 176 3.74 2.18 21.91
N ALA A 177 5.06 2.36 21.72
CA ALA A 177 5.79 3.48 22.27
C ALA A 177 5.26 4.82 21.75
N THR A 178 5.23 5.82 22.63
CA THR A 178 4.82 7.19 22.32
C THR A 178 5.87 8.19 22.79
N VAL A 179 5.81 9.44 22.35
CA VAL A 179 6.70 10.51 22.82
C VAL A 179 6.64 10.67 24.35
N ALA A 180 5.49 10.41 24.99
CA ALA A 180 5.33 10.45 26.44
C ALA A 180 6.07 9.32 27.18
N ASP A 181 6.55 8.32 26.48
CA ASP A 181 7.33 7.22 27.05
C ASP A 181 8.85 7.50 27.08
N ILE A 182 9.29 8.65 26.59
CA ILE A 182 10.70 9.06 26.66
C ILE A 182 11.05 9.42 28.11
N ILE A 183 11.97 8.68 28.72
CA ILE A 183 12.48 8.92 30.07
C ILE A 183 13.83 9.64 30.10
N SER A 184 14.56 9.63 28.98
CA SER A 184 15.80 10.38 28.83
C SER A 184 15.93 10.93 27.41
N ASN A 185 16.29 12.21 27.34
CA ASN A 185 16.52 12.94 26.09
C ASN A 185 17.71 13.88 26.31
N PRO A 186 18.95 13.34 26.36
CA PRO A 186 20.14 14.08 26.80
C PRO A 186 20.49 15.25 25.89
N LYS A 187 20.06 15.23 24.62
CA LYS A 187 20.28 16.33 23.67
C LYS A 187 19.08 17.28 23.55
N ASN A 188 18.07 17.14 24.41
CA ASN A 188 16.86 17.99 24.38
C ASN A 188 16.21 18.05 22.98
N LEU A 189 16.21 16.93 22.26
CA LEU A 189 15.63 16.85 20.92
C LEU A 189 14.16 17.27 20.91
N LYS A 190 13.78 18.08 19.93
CA LYS A 190 12.40 18.55 19.74
C LYS A 190 11.73 17.64 18.72
N ILE A 191 10.93 16.69 19.21
CA ILE A 191 10.26 15.70 18.36
C ILE A 191 8.95 16.28 17.83
N THR A 192 8.77 16.20 16.53
CA THR A 192 7.56 16.63 15.81
C THR A 192 6.98 15.44 15.06
N GLU A 193 5.71 15.15 15.31
CA GLU A 193 4.97 14.06 14.63
C GLU A 193 4.31 14.61 13.36
N LEU A 194 4.64 14.04 12.20
CA LEU A 194 4.16 14.44 10.88
C LEU A 194 3.59 13.22 10.12
N ASP A 195 2.75 13.48 9.13
CA ASP A 195 2.35 12.45 8.18
C ASP A 195 3.59 11.82 7.51
N ALA A 196 3.64 10.48 7.48
CA ALA A 196 4.81 9.75 6.98
C ALA A 196 5.20 10.16 5.55
N ALA A 197 4.22 10.47 4.70
CA ALA A 197 4.45 10.91 3.32
C ALA A 197 5.07 12.32 3.21
N GLN A 198 5.05 13.11 4.29
CA GLN A 198 5.60 14.46 4.31
C GLN A 198 7.02 14.52 4.91
N ILE A 199 7.43 13.47 5.64
CA ILE A 199 8.66 13.52 6.45
C ILE A 199 9.91 13.70 5.58
N ALA A 200 10.02 13.01 4.45
CA ALA A 200 11.20 13.16 3.58
C ALA A 200 11.39 14.62 3.10
N ARG A 201 10.29 15.32 2.83
CA ARG A 201 10.32 16.75 2.43
C ARG A 201 10.61 17.68 3.60
N SER A 202 10.32 17.28 4.82
CA SER A 202 10.58 18.11 6.01
C SER A 202 12.08 18.22 6.35
N LEU A 203 12.95 17.43 5.71
CA LEU A 203 14.40 17.49 5.93
C LEU A 203 15.04 18.85 5.59
N ASP A 204 14.37 19.69 4.80
CA ASP A 204 14.83 21.04 4.52
C ASP A 204 14.64 21.98 5.73
N ASP A 205 13.64 21.67 6.59
CA ASP A 205 13.25 22.48 7.75
C ASP A 205 13.58 21.80 9.09
N MET A 206 13.93 20.51 9.07
CA MET A 206 14.23 19.71 10.25
C MET A 206 15.69 19.29 10.29
N ASP A 207 16.25 19.23 11.49
CA ASP A 207 17.63 18.79 11.66
C ASP A 207 17.81 17.28 11.39
N LEU A 208 16.81 16.48 11.78
CA LEU A 208 16.74 15.03 11.61
C LEU A 208 15.33 14.60 11.17
N ALA A 209 15.23 13.48 10.46
CA ALA A 209 13.96 12.86 10.15
C ALA A 209 14.04 11.32 10.14
N CYS A 210 13.09 10.66 10.78
CA CYS A 210 12.92 9.21 10.70
C CYS A 210 12.01 8.91 9.51
N VAL A 211 12.57 8.46 8.39
CA VAL A 211 11.85 8.31 7.13
C VAL A 211 11.62 6.83 6.80
N ASN A 212 10.37 6.47 6.50
CA ASN A 212 10.05 5.16 5.94
C ASN A 212 10.70 5.02 4.56
N THR A 213 11.36 3.91 4.31
CA THR A 213 12.19 3.69 3.11
C THR A 213 11.42 3.82 1.79
N ASN A 214 10.12 3.45 1.76
CA ASN A 214 9.29 3.66 0.55
C ASN A 214 9.06 5.14 0.22
N TYR A 215 9.20 6.06 1.18
CA TYR A 215 9.20 7.50 0.94
C TYR A 215 10.60 8.08 0.80
N ALA A 216 11.60 7.45 1.42
CA ALA A 216 13.01 7.88 1.31
C ALA A 216 13.53 7.70 -0.13
N ILE A 217 13.38 6.50 -0.71
CA ILE A 217 13.92 6.18 -2.04
C ILE A 217 13.39 7.12 -3.14
N PRO A 218 12.05 7.36 -3.28
CA PRO A 218 11.55 8.32 -4.26
C PRO A 218 11.99 9.76 -4.01
N ALA A 219 12.33 10.11 -2.78
CA ALA A 219 12.90 11.42 -2.43
C ALA A 219 14.42 11.53 -2.68
N GLY A 220 15.04 10.50 -3.26
CA GLY A 220 16.47 10.46 -3.55
C GLY A 220 17.35 10.10 -2.36
N LEU A 221 16.77 9.67 -1.23
CA LEU A 221 17.48 9.27 -0.02
C LEU A 221 17.74 7.76 -0.04
N ASN A 222 18.99 7.36 -0.11
CA ASN A 222 19.36 5.94 -0.07
C ASN A 222 19.63 5.51 1.39
N PRO A 223 18.83 4.57 1.96
CA PRO A 223 19.01 4.15 3.36
C PRO A 223 20.40 3.60 3.68
N GLN A 224 21.07 2.94 2.73
CA GLN A 224 22.39 2.35 2.94
C GLN A 224 23.53 3.35 2.84
N LYS A 225 23.31 4.51 2.20
CA LYS A 225 24.38 5.50 1.93
C LYS A 225 24.18 6.80 2.70
N ASP A 226 22.94 7.25 2.85
CA ASP A 226 22.60 8.60 3.29
C ASP A 226 22.05 8.63 4.72
N ALA A 227 21.58 7.50 5.27
CA ALA A 227 21.06 7.46 6.62
C ALA A 227 22.19 7.51 7.65
N LEU A 228 21.99 8.28 8.72
CA LEU A 228 22.89 8.32 9.88
C LEU A 228 22.82 7.04 10.70
N VAL A 229 21.65 6.40 10.72
CA VAL A 229 21.39 5.08 11.29
C VAL A 229 20.22 4.44 10.55
N VAL A 230 20.28 3.14 10.36
CA VAL A 230 19.23 2.31 9.76
C VAL A 230 18.77 1.28 10.78
N GLU A 231 17.50 0.97 10.77
CA GLU A 231 16.88 -0.08 11.56
C GLU A 231 17.54 -1.45 11.29
N ASP A 232 17.63 -2.27 12.35
CA ASP A 232 18.16 -3.62 12.22
C ASP A 232 17.29 -4.49 11.29
N LYS A 233 17.93 -5.36 10.51
CA LYS A 233 17.27 -6.25 9.55
C LYS A 233 16.40 -7.33 10.21
N SER A 234 16.58 -7.60 11.50
CA SER A 234 15.76 -8.51 12.30
C SER A 234 14.43 -7.88 12.77
N SER A 235 14.12 -6.69 12.31
CA SER A 235 12.93 -5.91 12.65
C SER A 235 11.61 -6.68 12.45
N PRO A 236 10.63 -6.54 13.36
CA PRO A 236 9.32 -7.18 13.24
C PRO A 236 8.41 -6.57 12.16
N TYR A 237 8.90 -5.56 11.45
CA TYR A 237 8.12 -4.78 10.49
C TYR A 237 8.14 -5.33 9.07
N ALA A 238 8.16 -6.67 8.92
CA ALA A 238 7.93 -7.29 7.62
C ALA A 238 6.57 -6.88 7.06
N ASN A 239 6.56 -6.45 5.81
CA ASN A 239 5.33 -6.09 5.11
C ASN A 239 4.55 -7.34 4.71
N VAL A 240 3.25 -7.15 4.48
CA VAL A 240 2.32 -8.23 4.21
C VAL A 240 1.41 -7.91 3.03
N ILE A 241 0.88 -8.95 2.42
CA ILE A 241 -0.29 -8.89 1.54
C ILE A 241 -1.53 -9.03 2.41
N ALA A 242 -2.44 -8.07 2.33
CA ALA A 242 -3.71 -8.09 3.04
C ALA A 242 -4.89 -8.28 2.09
N VAL A 243 -5.89 -9.00 2.57
CA VAL A 243 -7.18 -9.28 1.92
C VAL A 243 -8.32 -9.08 2.93
N ARG A 244 -9.57 -9.05 2.46
CA ARG A 244 -10.73 -9.18 3.36
C ARG A 244 -10.76 -10.57 3.99
N ALA A 245 -11.30 -10.70 5.18
CA ALA A 245 -11.36 -11.98 5.90
C ALA A 245 -12.08 -13.09 5.11
N ASP A 246 -13.13 -12.75 4.37
CA ASP A 246 -13.86 -13.69 3.52
C ASP A 246 -13.00 -14.24 2.37
N ASP A 247 -11.95 -13.53 1.98
CA ASP A 247 -11.10 -13.85 0.82
C ASP A 247 -9.82 -14.62 1.18
N VAL A 248 -9.56 -14.93 2.44
CA VAL A 248 -8.32 -15.59 2.90
C VAL A 248 -8.07 -16.96 2.24
N ASN A 249 -9.14 -17.62 1.81
CA ASN A 249 -9.08 -18.93 1.16
C ASN A 249 -9.16 -18.86 -0.37
N ASN A 250 -9.14 -17.67 -0.96
CA ASN A 250 -9.17 -17.51 -2.41
C ASN A 250 -7.88 -18.09 -3.04
N GLU A 251 -8.03 -19.11 -3.86
CA GLU A 251 -6.89 -19.84 -4.45
C GLU A 251 -6.07 -18.96 -5.40
N THR A 252 -6.69 -18.03 -6.11
CA THR A 252 -5.96 -17.10 -6.98
C THR A 252 -5.11 -16.12 -6.16
N TYR A 253 -5.60 -15.67 -5.00
CA TYR A 253 -4.84 -14.78 -4.12
C TYR A 253 -3.69 -15.52 -3.44
N LYS A 254 -3.88 -16.77 -3.03
CA LYS A 254 -2.79 -17.63 -2.54
C LYS A 254 -1.74 -17.83 -3.62
N LYS A 255 -2.16 -18.04 -4.87
CA LYS A 255 -1.25 -18.17 -6.00
C LYS A 255 -0.44 -16.91 -6.24
N LEU A 256 -1.03 -15.71 -6.09
CA LEU A 256 -0.31 -14.44 -6.15
C LEU A 256 0.73 -14.29 -5.02
N VAL A 257 0.42 -14.78 -3.81
CA VAL A 257 1.41 -14.84 -2.72
C VAL A 257 2.59 -15.74 -3.09
N GLU A 258 2.33 -16.93 -3.65
CA GLU A 258 3.40 -17.84 -4.12
C GLU A 258 4.26 -17.19 -5.21
N ILE A 259 3.64 -16.47 -6.16
CA ILE A 259 4.36 -15.73 -7.19
C ILE A 259 5.21 -14.63 -6.58
N TYR A 260 4.64 -13.84 -5.64
CA TYR A 260 5.39 -12.80 -4.93
C TYR A 260 6.61 -13.39 -4.20
N GLN A 261 6.46 -14.56 -3.57
CA GLN A 261 7.50 -15.24 -2.79
C GLN A 261 8.40 -16.14 -3.65
N SER A 262 8.34 -16.03 -4.97
CA SER A 262 9.13 -16.82 -5.89
C SER A 262 10.57 -16.33 -6.03
N GLU A 263 11.44 -17.21 -6.54
CA GLU A 263 12.85 -16.89 -6.77
C GLU A 263 13.07 -15.73 -7.77
N PRO A 264 12.31 -15.60 -8.88
CA PRO A 264 12.45 -14.45 -9.76
C PRO A 264 12.21 -13.10 -9.02
N ILE A 265 11.20 -13.03 -8.15
CA ILE A 265 10.90 -11.80 -7.39
C ILE A 265 11.96 -11.57 -6.30
N ARG A 266 12.43 -12.60 -5.62
CA ARG A 266 13.55 -12.50 -4.68
C ARG A 266 14.77 -11.88 -5.35
N LYS A 267 15.18 -12.44 -6.50
CA LYS A 267 16.32 -11.94 -7.27
C LYS A 267 16.12 -10.49 -7.73
N PHE A 268 14.93 -10.14 -8.21
CA PHE A 268 14.62 -8.76 -8.57
C PHE A 268 14.84 -7.82 -7.37
N ILE A 269 14.30 -8.15 -6.19
CA ILE A 269 14.43 -7.32 -4.98
C ILE A 269 15.90 -7.14 -4.62
N GLU A 270 16.69 -8.21 -4.61
CA GLU A 270 18.11 -8.18 -4.22
C GLU A 270 18.97 -7.37 -5.20
N GLU A 271 18.77 -7.57 -6.50
CA GLU A 271 19.53 -6.88 -7.55
C GLU A 271 19.12 -5.41 -7.71
N HIS A 272 17.82 -5.13 -7.66
CA HIS A 272 17.30 -3.78 -7.90
C HIS A 272 17.55 -2.85 -6.72
N PHE A 273 17.26 -3.29 -5.50
CA PHE A 273 17.36 -2.45 -4.31
C PHE A 273 18.70 -2.56 -3.55
N GLN A 274 19.57 -3.49 -3.93
CA GLN A 274 20.95 -3.61 -3.43
C GLN A 274 21.06 -3.54 -1.89
N GLY A 275 20.13 -4.18 -1.19
CA GLY A 275 20.11 -4.24 0.28
C GLY A 275 19.37 -3.10 0.98
N SER A 276 18.87 -2.09 0.26
CA SER A 276 17.99 -1.06 0.84
C SER A 276 16.60 -1.63 1.20
N ILE A 277 16.20 -2.68 0.50
CA ILE A 277 14.99 -3.46 0.74
C ILE A 277 15.35 -4.94 0.68
N LEU A 278 14.72 -5.75 1.50
CA LEU A 278 15.03 -7.17 1.67
C LEU A 278 13.77 -8.03 1.48
N PRO A 279 13.87 -9.22 0.86
CA PRO A 279 12.78 -10.19 0.90
C PRO A 279 12.56 -10.67 2.34
N ALA A 280 11.29 -10.87 2.72
CA ALA A 280 10.86 -11.33 4.05
C ALA A 280 10.26 -12.74 4.02
N PHE A 281 10.59 -13.50 2.98
CA PHE A 281 10.07 -14.85 2.70
C PHE A 281 11.17 -15.82 2.31
#